data_d5934edbe1eba4bc619038d1b54659b1
#
_entry.id   d5934edbe1eba4bc619038d1b54659b1
#
_cell.length_a   1.000
_cell.length_b   1.000
_cell.length_c   1.000
_cell.angle_alpha   90.00
_cell.angle_beta   90.00
_cell.angle_gamma   90.00
#
_symmetry.space_group_name_H-M   'P 1'
#
loop_
_entity.id
_entity.type
_entity.pdbx_description
1 polymer ?
#
loop_
_entity_poly.entity_id
_entity_poly.type
_entity_poly.pdbx_seq_one_letter_code
_entity_poly.pdbx_strand_id
1 'polypeptide(L)'
;TIRVKAHYSWDDASLSSEFEQIKGEINQVALEPSFFLDENDVLSVSNPEVGKKVSNQSLYDLVIKAFDNVDFSDEEIPVDTMNPELKFSDLKEVESQVADIVAKSLRVISDDRDWLMEPKQLLDFLEVVPSNSGDAELVLNRKNFDAYIGFLSQEVNRLPRGRVSDVKDGVVVNFELLEGGSELDARAFTQDFEKALFEGNSSVQVAMTPIDSLGDTSKYGIFTLLGTGSSKYTGSAAARAHNLTLAAARTDGVLVPPGDTYSFNNSVGEISGGTGYDTAYIISNGRTVLGEGGGVCQTSTTLFRAVLDAGLPILTRFP
;
A
#
# COMPACT_ATOMS: atom_id res chain seq x y z
N THR A 1 -9.39 -39.58 58.95
CA THR A 1 -9.43 -38.35 58.12
C THR A 1 -10.19 -38.72 56.83
N ILE A 2 -11.33 -38.05 56.59
CA ILE A 2 -12.10 -38.21 55.35
C ILE A 2 -11.57 -37.14 54.39
N ARG A 3 -10.98 -37.54 53.28
CA ARG A 3 -10.64 -36.61 52.20
C ARG A 3 -11.90 -36.44 51.31
N VAL A 4 -12.44 -35.26 51.27
CA VAL A 4 -13.49 -34.86 50.36
C VAL A 4 -12.84 -34.20 49.16
N LYS A 5 -13.08 -34.76 47.95
CA LYS A 5 -12.60 -34.14 46.71
C LYS A 5 -13.55 -33.01 46.34
N ALA A 6 -13.03 -31.81 46.21
CA ALA A 6 -13.84 -30.68 45.76
C ALA A 6 -14.30 -30.91 44.32
N HIS A 7 -15.59 -30.63 44.06
CA HIS A 7 -16.13 -30.54 42.70
C HIS A 7 -16.35 -29.07 42.37
N TYR A 8 -15.70 -28.60 41.33
CA TYR A 8 -15.81 -27.24 40.83
C TYR A 8 -16.08 -27.26 39.33
N SER A 9 -16.71 -26.26 38.85
CA SER A 9 -16.89 -25.97 37.43
C SER A 9 -16.68 -24.50 37.19
N TRP A 10 -16.19 -24.15 36.05
CA TRP A 10 -15.98 -22.75 35.61
C TRP A 10 -16.61 -22.54 34.25
N ASP A 11 -16.81 -21.27 33.90
CA ASP A 11 -17.18 -20.86 32.57
C ASP A 11 -15.91 -20.72 31.72
N ASP A 12 -15.74 -21.64 30.77
CA ASP A 12 -14.55 -21.67 29.88
C ASP A 12 -14.39 -20.39 29.07
N ALA A 13 -15.48 -19.72 28.70
CA ALA A 13 -15.43 -18.51 27.92
C ALA A 13 -14.88 -17.34 28.75
N SER A 14 -15.35 -17.17 29.98
CA SER A 14 -14.87 -16.15 30.91
C SER A 14 -13.39 -16.40 31.27
N LEU A 15 -13.03 -17.66 31.58
CA LEU A 15 -11.64 -18.02 31.91
C LEU A 15 -10.69 -17.77 30.74
N SER A 16 -11.09 -18.10 29.52
CA SER A 16 -10.31 -17.84 28.32
C SER A 16 -10.12 -16.34 28.09
N SER A 17 -11.13 -15.51 28.36
CA SER A 17 -11.03 -14.06 28.24
C SER A 17 -10.00 -13.47 29.20
N GLU A 18 -10.01 -13.93 30.47
CA GLU A 18 -9.00 -13.52 31.48
C GLU A 18 -7.59 -13.97 31.09
N PHE A 19 -7.45 -15.18 30.55
CA PHE A 19 -6.14 -15.66 30.06
C PHE A 19 -5.61 -14.83 28.91
N GLU A 20 -6.45 -14.41 27.96
CA GLU A 20 -6.03 -13.53 26.88
C GLU A 20 -5.61 -12.15 27.39
N GLN A 21 -6.29 -11.61 28.41
CA GLN A 21 -5.88 -10.36 29.05
C GLN A 21 -4.50 -10.52 29.71
N ILE A 22 -4.30 -11.54 30.54
CA ILE A 22 -3.01 -11.84 31.20
C ILE A 22 -1.90 -12.00 30.16
N LYS A 23 -2.16 -12.76 29.10
CA LYS A 23 -1.21 -12.95 27.99
C LYS A 23 -0.89 -11.63 27.29
N GLY A 24 -1.89 -10.76 27.10
CA GLY A 24 -1.69 -9.43 26.52
C GLY A 24 -0.76 -8.53 27.33
N GLU A 25 -0.75 -8.69 28.67
CA GLU A 25 0.11 -7.92 29.57
C GLU A 25 1.54 -8.48 29.68
N ILE A 26 1.71 -9.81 29.54
CA ILE A 26 3.00 -10.48 29.82
C ILE A 26 3.75 -10.83 28.54
N ASN A 27 3.04 -11.26 27.48
CA ASN A 27 3.69 -11.76 26.27
C ASN A 27 4.45 -10.64 25.56
N GLN A 28 5.70 -10.92 25.24
CA GLN A 28 6.57 -10.06 24.44
C GLN A 28 7.13 -10.91 23.30
N VAL A 29 6.92 -10.46 22.07
CA VAL A 29 7.51 -11.12 20.90
C VAL A 29 9.03 -10.95 20.96
N ALA A 30 9.77 -12.00 20.60
CA ALA A 30 11.21 -11.88 20.41
C ALA A 30 11.51 -10.87 19.30
N LEU A 31 12.53 -10.04 19.48
CA LEU A 31 12.99 -9.14 18.43
C LEU A 31 14.16 -9.79 17.70
N GLU A 32 13.96 -10.01 16.40
CA GLU A 32 15.03 -10.49 15.54
C GLU A 32 16.12 -9.43 15.36
N PRO A 33 17.39 -9.80 15.25
CA PRO A 33 18.42 -8.85 14.87
C PRO A 33 18.13 -8.34 13.45
N SER A 34 18.39 -7.07 13.19
CA SER A 34 18.12 -6.43 11.90
C SER A 34 19.22 -5.45 11.54
N PHE A 35 19.37 -5.18 10.25
CA PHE A 35 20.22 -4.12 9.75
C PHE A 35 19.51 -2.78 9.85
N PHE A 36 20.26 -1.72 10.16
CA PHE A 36 19.80 -0.34 10.10
C PHE A 36 20.95 0.59 9.72
N LEU A 37 20.62 1.77 9.19
CA LEU A 37 21.57 2.86 8.99
C LEU A 37 21.50 3.78 10.20
N ASP A 38 22.64 4.06 10.81
CA ASP A 38 22.73 5.00 11.93
C ASP A 38 22.59 6.48 11.47
N GLU A 39 22.71 7.42 12.41
CA GLU A 39 22.61 8.87 12.12
C GLU A 39 23.67 9.40 11.16
N ASN A 40 24.72 8.63 10.88
CA ASN A 40 25.80 8.94 9.96
C ASN A 40 25.75 8.10 8.68
N ASP A 41 24.62 7.43 8.40
CA ASP A 41 24.42 6.50 7.30
C ASP A 41 25.38 5.29 7.31
N VAL A 42 25.86 4.90 8.50
CA VAL A 42 26.71 3.72 8.66
C VAL A 42 25.83 2.50 8.93
N LEU A 43 26.03 1.44 8.14
CA LEU A 43 25.34 0.16 8.31
C LEU A 43 25.69 -0.46 9.67
N SER A 44 24.70 -0.77 10.45
CA SER A 44 24.79 -1.33 11.78
C SER A 44 23.79 -2.47 11.98
N VAL A 45 24.02 -3.32 12.97
CA VAL A 45 23.16 -4.47 13.29
C VAL A 45 22.61 -4.29 14.69
N SER A 46 21.29 -4.43 14.86
CA SER A 46 20.63 -4.46 16.18
C SER A 46 20.89 -5.78 16.88
N ASN A 47 20.91 -5.75 18.21
CA ASN A 47 20.97 -6.98 18.99
C ASN A 47 19.59 -7.65 19.00
N PRO A 48 19.56 -9.00 18.97
CA PRO A 48 18.33 -9.73 19.19
C PRO A 48 17.87 -9.58 20.64
N GLU A 49 16.55 -9.56 20.87
CA GLU A 49 15.98 -9.53 22.21
C GLU A 49 15.07 -10.75 22.41
N VAL A 50 15.24 -11.39 23.57
CA VAL A 50 14.46 -12.56 23.96
C VAL A 50 13.05 -12.12 24.34
N GLY A 51 12.06 -12.74 23.74
CA GLY A 51 10.65 -12.54 24.08
C GLY A 51 10.20 -13.40 25.26
N LYS A 52 8.94 -13.22 25.65
CA LYS A 52 8.27 -13.92 26.75
C LYS A 52 6.91 -14.42 26.29
N LYS A 53 6.55 -15.62 26.75
CA LYS A 53 5.24 -16.21 26.43
C LYS A 53 4.67 -16.96 27.63
N VAL A 54 3.42 -16.73 27.91
CA VAL A 54 2.64 -17.51 28.88
C VAL A 54 1.78 -18.51 28.11
N SER A 55 1.84 -19.79 28.50
CA SER A 55 1.00 -20.81 27.89
C SER A 55 -0.37 -20.88 28.55
N ASN A 56 -1.41 -21.24 27.79
CA ASN A 56 -2.72 -21.53 28.38
C ASN A 56 -2.63 -22.66 29.39
N GLN A 57 -1.81 -23.69 29.14
CA GLN A 57 -1.64 -24.82 30.04
C GLN A 57 -1.10 -24.37 31.41
N SER A 58 -0.09 -23.49 31.43
CA SER A 58 0.46 -22.98 32.68
C SER A 58 -0.58 -22.23 33.51
N LEU A 59 -1.44 -21.42 32.84
CA LEU A 59 -2.52 -20.71 33.52
C LEU A 59 -3.60 -21.66 34.03
N TYR A 60 -4.00 -22.66 33.26
CA TYR A 60 -4.93 -23.69 33.72
C TYR A 60 -4.38 -24.48 34.92
N ASP A 61 -3.11 -24.85 34.89
CA ASP A 61 -2.48 -25.59 35.98
C ASP A 61 -2.47 -24.78 37.29
N LEU A 62 -2.23 -23.45 37.22
CA LEU A 62 -2.32 -22.56 38.36
C LEU A 62 -3.76 -22.50 38.92
N VAL A 63 -4.75 -22.33 38.06
CA VAL A 63 -6.17 -22.31 38.47
C VAL A 63 -6.55 -23.64 39.14
N ILE A 64 -6.24 -24.78 38.51
CA ILE A 64 -6.51 -26.09 39.07
C ILE A 64 -5.83 -26.28 40.45
N LYS A 65 -4.55 -25.89 40.55
CA LYS A 65 -3.78 -25.98 41.80
C LYS A 65 -4.42 -25.16 42.93
N ALA A 66 -4.88 -23.92 42.63
CA ALA A 66 -5.53 -23.06 43.59
C ALA A 66 -6.85 -23.68 44.12
N PHE A 67 -7.67 -24.23 43.24
CA PHE A 67 -8.93 -24.88 43.62
C PHE A 67 -8.73 -26.22 44.35
N ASP A 68 -7.79 -27.06 43.92
CA ASP A 68 -7.50 -28.35 44.56
C ASP A 68 -6.94 -28.19 45.97
N ASN A 69 -6.13 -27.16 46.23
CA ASN A 69 -5.55 -26.84 47.51
C ASN A 69 -6.41 -25.89 48.38
N VAL A 70 -7.47 -25.31 47.81
CA VAL A 70 -8.26 -24.23 48.44
C VAL A 70 -7.35 -23.09 48.91
N ASP A 71 -6.35 -22.78 48.06
CA ASP A 71 -5.37 -21.72 48.30
C ASP A 71 -5.42 -20.72 47.13
N PHE A 72 -5.85 -19.51 47.41
CA PHE A 72 -6.03 -18.41 46.46
C PHE A 72 -5.03 -17.27 46.75
N SER A 73 -3.89 -17.60 47.32
CA SER A 73 -2.79 -16.65 47.48
C SER A 73 -2.16 -16.30 46.14
N ASP A 74 -1.40 -15.19 46.12
CA ASP A 74 -0.69 -14.76 44.92
C ASP A 74 0.33 -15.84 44.48
N GLU A 75 0.29 -16.20 43.22
CA GLU A 75 1.18 -17.18 42.59
C GLU A 75 1.95 -16.51 41.43
N GLU A 76 3.20 -16.91 41.28
CA GLU A 76 3.99 -16.50 40.12
C GLU A 76 3.56 -17.25 38.86
N ILE A 77 3.28 -16.52 37.79
CA ILE A 77 2.92 -17.10 36.49
C ILE A 77 4.21 -17.61 35.83
N PRO A 78 4.29 -18.92 35.48
CA PRO A 78 5.40 -19.44 34.68
C PRO A 78 5.46 -18.81 33.32
N VAL A 79 6.60 -18.24 32.98
CA VAL A 79 6.82 -17.55 31.69
C VAL A 79 7.89 -18.31 30.91
N ASP A 80 7.54 -18.75 29.73
CA ASP A 80 8.49 -19.36 28.79
C ASP A 80 9.24 -18.27 28.01
N THR A 81 10.51 -18.53 27.73
CA THR A 81 11.30 -17.66 26.87
C THR A 81 11.05 -17.97 25.40
N MET A 82 10.87 -16.92 24.58
CA MET A 82 10.87 -17.00 23.13
C MET A 82 12.21 -16.49 22.62
N ASN A 83 13.04 -17.39 22.12
CA ASN A 83 14.30 -16.98 21.53
C ASN A 83 14.06 -16.48 20.11
N PRO A 84 14.79 -15.46 19.65
CA PRO A 84 14.87 -15.12 18.23
C PRO A 84 15.30 -16.30 17.38
N GLU A 85 14.83 -16.38 16.15
CA GLU A 85 15.21 -17.45 15.21
C GLU A 85 16.61 -17.19 14.65
N LEU A 86 16.95 -15.90 14.45
CA LEU A 86 18.26 -15.46 14.00
C LEU A 86 19.15 -15.04 15.18
N LYS A 87 20.46 -15.22 14.99
CA LYS A 87 21.50 -14.73 15.89
C LYS A 87 22.22 -13.55 15.26
N PHE A 88 22.88 -12.75 16.09
CA PHE A 88 23.75 -11.67 15.62
C PHE A 88 24.83 -12.17 14.64
N SER A 89 25.34 -13.39 14.84
CA SER A 89 26.33 -14.02 13.94
C SER A 89 25.78 -14.23 12.53
N ASP A 90 24.50 -14.58 12.43
CA ASP A 90 23.86 -14.92 11.16
C ASP A 90 23.77 -13.68 10.24
N LEU A 91 23.52 -12.49 10.83
CA LEU A 91 23.54 -11.25 10.08
C LEU A 91 24.97 -10.89 9.60
N LYS A 92 25.98 -11.25 10.39
CA LYS A 92 27.38 -11.00 10.01
C LYS A 92 27.80 -11.76 8.74
N GLU A 93 27.18 -12.88 8.45
CA GLU A 93 27.44 -13.67 7.24
C GLU A 93 27.00 -12.95 5.96
N VAL A 94 25.89 -12.19 6.04
CA VAL A 94 25.31 -11.46 4.91
C VAL A 94 25.63 -9.95 4.94
N GLU A 95 26.32 -9.45 5.96
CA GLU A 95 26.61 -8.02 6.16
C GLU A 95 27.29 -7.38 4.95
N SER A 96 28.27 -8.07 4.33
CA SER A 96 28.95 -7.53 3.15
C SER A 96 28.01 -7.39 1.94
N GLN A 97 27.07 -8.30 1.78
CA GLN A 97 26.09 -8.23 0.69
C GLN A 97 25.14 -7.04 0.91
N VAL A 98 24.65 -6.85 2.14
CA VAL A 98 23.83 -5.70 2.50
C VAL A 98 24.59 -4.40 2.30
N ALA A 99 25.87 -4.33 2.73
CA ALA A 99 26.71 -3.16 2.55
C ALA A 99 26.91 -2.80 1.06
N ASP A 100 27.10 -3.80 0.19
CA ASP A 100 27.24 -3.59 -1.25
C ASP A 100 25.95 -3.06 -1.90
N ILE A 101 24.79 -3.48 -1.39
CA ILE A 101 23.46 -3.01 -1.86
C ILE A 101 23.24 -1.56 -1.40
N VAL A 102 23.41 -1.27 -0.12
CA VAL A 102 23.13 0.07 0.44
C VAL A 102 24.22 1.10 0.12
N ALA A 103 25.35 0.68 -0.44
CA ALA A 103 26.35 1.62 -0.95
C ALA A 103 25.93 2.34 -2.24
N LYS A 104 24.81 1.93 -2.83
CA LYS A 104 24.34 2.42 -4.14
C LYS A 104 22.88 2.84 -4.03
N SER A 105 22.45 3.66 -4.97
CA SER A 105 21.02 3.94 -5.21
C SER A 105 20.55 3.14 -6.41
N LEU A 106 19.30 2.74 -6.41
CA LEU A 106 18.65 2.04 -7.53
C LEU A 106 17.61 2.95 -8.16
N ARG A 107 17.69 3.13 -9.49
CA ARG A 107 16.71 3.93 -10.23
C ARG A 107 15.65 3.02 -10.83
N VAL A 108 14.38 3.24 -10.46
CA VAL A 108 13.22 2.61 -11.08
C VAL A 108 12.73 3.51 -12.20
N ILE A 109 12.69 3.02 -13.42
CA ILE A 109 12.43 3.81 -14.64
C ILE A 109 11.13 3.36 -15.27
N SER A 110 10.23 4.31 -15.53
CA SER A 110 9.04 4.17 -16.35
C SER A 110 9.15 5.08 -17.58
N ASP A 111 8.26 4.93 -18.55
CA ASP A 111 8.25 5.75 -19.76
C ASP A 111 8.11 7.25 -19.47
N ASP A 112 7.33 7.61 -18.45
CA ASP A 112 6.97 8.99 -18.15
C ASP A 112 7.83 9.61 -17.04
N ARG A 113 8.43 8.81 -16.16
CA ARG A 113 9.20 9.29 -15.01
C ARG A 113 10.08 8.21 -14.42
N ASP A 114 10.96 8.62 -13.51
CA ASP A 114 11.81 7.73 -12.74
C ASP A 114 11.77 8.06 -11.24
N TRP A 115 12.07 7.07 -10.42
CA TRP A 115 12.20 7.17 -8.97
C TRP A 115 13.57 6.69 -8.56
N LEU A 116 14.26 7.49 -7.76
CA LEU A 116 15.52 7.11 -7.16
C LEU A 116 15.27 6.51 -5.79
N MET A 117 15.67 5.27 -5.60
CA MET A 117 15.64 4.61 -4.29
C MET A 117 16.96 4.83 -3.58
N GLU A 118 16.89 5.54 -2.48
CA GLU A 118 18.03 5.80 -1.62
C GLU A 118 18.39 4.58 -0.76
N PRO A 119 19.62 4.48 -0.23
CA PRO A 119 20.11 3.35 0.56
C PRO A 119 19.14 2.88 1.66
N LYS A 120 18.52 3.80 2.37
CA LYS A 120 17.56 3.48 3.42
C LYS A 120 16.32 2.74 2.90
N GLN A 121 15.79 3.17 1.75
CA GLN A 121 14.64 2.50 1.12
C GLN A 121 15.03 1.11 0.61
N LEU A 122 16.26 0.96 0.06
CA LEU A 122 16.76 -0.35 -0.35
C LEU A 122 16.90 -1.30 0.84
N LEU A 123 17.36 -0.79 1.98
CA LEU A 123 17.46 -1.56 3.22
C LEU A 123 16.08 -2.05 3.71
N ASP A 124 15.04 -1.22 3.60
CA ASP A 124 13.68 -1.59 3.98
C ASP A 124 13.11 -2.75 3.13
N PHE A 125 13.69 -3.00 1.95
CA PHE A 125 13.32 -4.12 1.08
C PHE A 125 14.16 -5.38 1.31
N LEU A 126 15.10 -5.38 2.25
CA LEU A 126 15.91 -6.53 2.58
C LEU A 126 15.39 -7.23 3.84
N GLU A 127 15.45 -8.53 3.84
CA GLU A 127 15.12 -9.37 4.98
C GLU A 127 16.12 -10.52 5.09
N VAL A 128 16.57 -10.82 6.29
CA VAL A 128 17.42 -11.97 6.56
C VAL A 128 16.54 -13.08 7.09
N VAL A 129 16.65 -14.26 6.48
CA VAL A 129 15.88 -15.43 6.89
C VAL A 129 16.82 -16.60 7.18
N PRO A 130 16.44 -17.52 8.09
CA PRO A 130 17.18 -18.77 8.27
C PRO A 130 17.10 -19.62 7.01
N SER A 131 18.24 -20.08 6.49
CA SER A 131 18.28 -21.03 5.39
C SER A 131 18.09 -22.47 5.89
N ASN A 132 17.63 -23.36 5.00
CA ASN A 132 17.54 -24.78 5.27
C ASN A 132 18.89 -25.46 5.56
N SER A 133 20.02 -24.85 5.16
CA SER A 133 21.37 -25.30 5.45
C SER A 133 21.86 -24.91 6.85
N GLY A 134 21.13 -24.03 7.53
CA GLY A 134 21.49 -23.50 8.86
C GLY A 134 22.28 -22.19 8.81
N ASP A 135 22.55 -21.68 7.61
CA ASP A 135 23.17 -20.37 7.35
C ASP A 135 22.06 -19.30 7.22
N ALA A 136 22.44 -18.02 7.22
CA ALA A 136 21.52 -16.93 6.94
C ALA A 136 21.43 -16.67 5.41
N GLU A 137 20.26 -16.32 4.95
CA GLU A 137 20.00 -15.92 3.56
C GLU A 137 19.39 -14.53 3.50
N LEU A 138 19.90 -13.70 2.58
CA LEU A 138 19.36 -12.38 2.31
C LEU A 138 18.32 -12.48 1.20
N VAL A 139 17.09 -12.07 1.50
CA VAL A 139 15.94 -12.15 0.58
C VAL A 139 15.25 -10.81 0.45
N LEU A 140 14.36 -10.67 -0.53
CA LEU A 140 13.48 -9.52 -0.67
C LEU A 140 12.38 -9.58 0.41
N ASN A 141 12.23 -8.51 1.22
CA ASN A 141 11.12 -8.34 2.15
C ASN A 141 9.82 -8.14 1.37
N ARG A 142 9.08 -9.23 1.18
CA ARG A 142 7.86 -9.26 0.37
C ARG A 142 6.81 -8.28 0.90
N LYS A 143 6.63 -8.18 2.21
CA LYS A 143 5.63 -7.29 2.81
C LYS A 143 5.86 -5.82 2.45
N ASN A 144 7.07 -5.35 2.59
CA ASN A 144 7.42 -3.96 2.28
C ASN A 144 7.42 -3.72 0.77
N PHE A 145 7.90 -4.69 0.01
CA PHE A 145 7.93 -4.58 -1.44
C PHE A 145 6.53 -4.61 -2.07
N ASP A 146 5.61 -5.45 -1.57
CA ASP A 146 4.21 -5.47 -2.04
C ASP A 146 3.50 -4.13 -1.79
N ALA A 147 3.81 -3.45 -0.68
CA ALA A 147 3.32 -2.10 -0.43
C ALA A 147 3.85 -1.09 -1.48
N TYR A 148 5.13 -1.23 -1.85
CA TYR A 148 5.73 -0.43 -2.92
C TYR A 148 5.13 -0.74 -4.29
N ILE A 149 4.88 -2.00 -4.62
CA ILE A 149 4.15 -2.42 -5.83
C ILE A 149 2.78 -1.74 -5.91
N GLY A 150 2.05 -1.70 -4.79
CA GLY A 150 0.76 -0.99 -4.70
C GLY A 150 0.87 0.50 -4.99
N PHE A 151 1.88 1.16 -4.45
CA PHE A 151 2.18 2.56 -4.78
C PHE A 151 2.55 2.73 -6.26
N LEU A 152 3.50 1.94 -6.77
CA LEU A 152 3.98 2.03 -8.14
C LEU A 152 2.85 1.80 -9.14
N SER A 153 1.96 0.83 -8.88
CA SER A 153 0.78 0.57 -9.72
C SER A 153 -0.11 1.80 -9.86
N GLN A 154 -0.33 2.54 -8.78
CA GLN A 154 -1.13 3.77 -8.83
C GLN A 154 -0.47 4.87 -9.67
N GLU A 155 0.86 4.89 -9.71
CA GLU A 155 1.63 5.90 -10.44
C GLU A 155 1.76 5.59 -11.94
N VAL A 156 1.89 4.29 -12.32
CA VAL A 156 2.22 3.90 -13.70
C VAL A 156 1.04 3.36 -14.49
N ASN A 157 0.01 2.83 -13.85
CA ASN A 157 -1.15 2.27 -14.55
C ASN A 157 -1.88 3.35 -15.34
N ARG A 158 -2.26 3.01 -16.56
CA ARG A 158 -3.05 3.86 -17.44
C ARG A 158 -4.30 3.10 -17.85
N LEU A 159 -5.44 3.67 -17.48
CA LEU A 159 -6.73 3.12 -17.91
C LEU A 159 -6.94 3.36 -19.40
N PRO A 160 -7.58 2.42 -20.12
CA PRO A 160 -7.94 2.62 -21.51
C PRO A 160 -8.91 3.79 -21.66
N ARG A 161 -8.96 4.40 -22.84
CA ARG A 161 -9.81 5.55 -23.14
C ARG A 161 -10.75 5.24 -24.30
N GLY A 162 -11.98 5.67 -24.16
CA GLY A 162 -13.00 5.52 -25.21
C GLY A 162 -13.89 6.76 -25.30
N ARG A 163 -14.68 6.84 -26.33
CA ARG A 163 -15.62 7.92 -26.55
C ARG A 163 -17.03 7.39 -26.68
N VAL A 164 -17.93 7.91 -25.85
CA VAL A 164 -19.38 7.81 -26.11
C VAL A 164 -19.76 8.99 -26.99
N SER A 165 -20.12 8.72 -28.24
CA SER A 165 -20.44 9.77 -29.22
C SER A 165 -21.93 10.06 -29.34
N ASP A 166 -22.80 9.16 -28.91
CA ASP A 166 -24.24 9.37 -28.95
C ASP A 166 -24.95 8.63 -27.77
N VAL A 167 -25.87 9.34 -27.12
CA VAL A 167 -26.74 8.81 -26.04
C VAL A 167 -28.18 9.21 -26.36
N LYS A 168 -29.09 8.24 -26.49
CA LYS A 168 -30.54 8.46 -26.71
C LYS A 168 -31.33 7.86 -25.57
N ASP A 169 -32.17 8.66 -24.95
CA ASP A 169 -33.02 8.23 -23.80
C ASP A 169 -32.25 7.51 -22.68
N GLY A 170 -31.02 7.99 -22.36
CA GLY A 170 -30.15 7.40 -21.37
C GLY A 170 -29.42 6.14 -21.83
N VAL A 171 -29.61 5.70 -23.08
CA VAL A 171 -28.93 4.52 -23.65
C VAL A 171 -27.78 4.98 -24.56
N VAL A 172 -26.59 4.40 -24.32
CA VAL A 172 -25.43 4.63 -25.19
C VAL A 172 -25.67 3.91 -26.54
N VAL A 173 -25.70 4.66 -27.64
CA VAL A 173 -25.92 4.12 -28.99
C VAL A 173 -24.63 4.02 -29.78
N ASN A 174 -23.59 4.77 -29.42
CA ASN A 174 -22.31 4.65 -30.09
C ASN A 174 -21.15 4.90 -29.14
N PHE A 175 -20.19 3.98 -29.14
CA PHE A 175 -18.97 4.02 -28.36
C PHE A 175 -17.78 3.56 -29.21
N GLU A 176 -16.66 4.25 -29.08
CA GLU A 176 -15.41 3.98 -29.78
C GLU A 176 -14.25 3.95 -28.77
N LEU A 177 -13.41 2.91 -28.82
CA LEU A 177 -12.17 2.90 -28.09
C LEU A 177 -11.12 3.75 -28.81
N LEU A 178 -10.52 4.70 -28.13
CA LEU A 178 -9.52 5.63 -28.65
C LEU A 178 -8.09 5.19 -28.33
N GLU A 179 -7.85 4.72 -27.11
CA GLU A 179 -6.52 4.36 -26.61
C GLU A 179 -6.63 3.12 -25.74
N GLY A 180 -5.68 2.18 -25.89
CA GLY A 180 -5.49 1.07 -24.96
C GLY A 180 -4.92 1.56 -23.63
N GLY A 181 -5.12 0.79 -22.58
CA GLY A 181 -4.49 1.02 -21.27
C GLY A 181 -3.19 0.24 -21.12
N SER A 182 -2.56 0.40 -19.97
CA SER A 182 -1.44 -0.43 -19.52
C SER A 182 -1.45 -0.58 -18.00
N GLU A 183 -1.03 -1.73 -17.53
CA GLU A 183 -0.92 -2.01 -16.10
C GLU A 183 0.47 -2.56 -15.76
N LEU A 184 0.89 -2.33 -14.52
CA LEU A 184 2.13 -2.87 -13.99
C LEU A 184 2.07 -4.41 -14.01
N ASP A 185 3.00 -5.05 -14.71
CA ASP A 185 3.27 -6.48 -14.51
C ASP A 185 4.05 -6.66 -13.20
N ALA A 186 3.30 -6.72 -12.10
CA ALA A 186 3.90 -6.83 -10.76
C ALA A 186 4.82 -8.04 -10.63
N ARG A 187 4.53 -9.15 -11.32
CA ARG A 187 5.34 -10.36 -11.27
C ARG A 187 6.66 -10.19 -12.00
N ALA A 188 6.61 -9.72 -13.24
CA ALA A 188 7.81 -9.48 -14.03
C ALA A 188 8.67 -8.40 -13.38
N PHE A 189 8.07 -7.28 -12.97
CA PHE A 189 8.78 -6.21 -12.28
C PHE A 189 9.45 -6.68 -10.97
N THR A 190 8.78 -7.52 -10.16
CA THR A 190 9.37 -8.07 -8.94
C THR A 190 10.62 -8.89 -9.25
N GLN A 191 10.58 -9.74 -10.27
CA GLN A 191 11.73 -10.55 -10.68
C GLN A 191 12.89 -9.68 -11.16
N ASP A 192 12.60 -8.67 -11.98
CA ASP A 192 13.63 -7.76 -12.50
C ASP A 192 14.20 -6.86 -11.39
N PHE A 193 13.38 -6.43 -10.45
CA PHE A 193 13.80 -5.66 -9.29
C PHE A 193 14.70 -6.49 -8.36
N GLU A 194 14.28 -7.70 -8.01
CA GLU A 194 15.08 -8.64 -7.21
C GLU A 194 16.45 -8.88 -7.84
N LYS A 195 16.47 -9.15 -9.13
CA LYS A 195 17.71 -9.32 -9.89
C LYS A 195 18.57 -8.05 -9.85
N ALA A 196 17.99 -6.87 -10.10
CA ALA A 196 18.72 -5.61 -10.07
C ALA A 196 19.31 -5.32 -8.68
N LEU A 197 18.54 -5.59 -7.62
CA LEU A 197 18.94 -5.38 -6.24
C LEU A 197 20.13 -6.24 -5.85
N PHE A 198 20.08 -7.57 -6.11
CA PHE A 198 21.09 -8.52 -5.68
C PHE A 198 22.31 -8.59 -6.64
N GLU A 199 22.14 -8.28 -7.91
CA GLU A 199 23.26 -8.19 -8.86
C GLU A 199 23.96 -6.82 -8.82
N GLY A 200 23.41 -5.84 -8.09
CA GLY A 200 23.97 -4.50 -7.93
C GLY A 200 23.83 -3.62 -9.17
N ASN A 201 22.77 -3.81 -9.95
CA ASN A 201 22.43 -2.94 -11.07
C ASN A 201 22.04 -1.54 -10.57
N SER A 202 22.31 -0.51 -11.37
CA SER A 202 21.99 0.87 -11.02
C SER A 202 20.57 1.29 -11.41
N SER A 203 19.87 0.47 -12.21
CA SER A 203 18.51 0.76 -12.65
C SER A 203 17.73 -0.51 -12.98
N VAL A 204 16.39 -0.39 -12.89
CA VAL A 204 15.43 -1.39 -13.32
C VAL A 204 14.30 -0.71 -14.06
N GLN A 205 13.84 -1.32 -15.14
CA GLN A 205 12.68 -0.83 -15.91
C GLN A 205 11.39 -1.36 -15.31
N VAL A 206 10.36 -0.51 -15.27
CA VAL A 206 9.02 -0.92 -14.87
C VAL A 206 8.44 -1.79 -15.98
N ALA A 207 8.16 -3.06 -15.66
CA ALA A 207 7.51 -3.98 -16.60
C ALA A 207 6.02 -3.63 -16.71
N MET A 208 5.55 -3.36 -17.92
CA MET A 208 4.15 -2.99 -18.19
C MET A 208 3.49 -4.02 -19.11
N THR A 209 2.25 -4.37 -18.79
CA THR A 209 1.39 -5.20 -19.66
C THR A 209 0.34 -4.30 -20.31
N PRO A 210 0.19 -4.32 -21.65
CA PRO A 210 -0.87 -3.58 -22.28
C PRO A 210 -2.23 -4.18 -21.89
N ILE A 211 -3.16 -3.30 -21.53
CA ILE A 211 -4.59 -3.65 -21.45
C ILE A 211 -5.09 -3.59 -22.88
N ASP A 212 -5.25 -4.77 -23.50
CA ASP A 212 -5.58 -4.87 -24.90
C ASP A 212 -6.83 -4.07 -25.26
N SER A 213 -6.71 -3.42 -26.39
CA SER A 213 -7.79 -2.69 -27.02
C SER A 213 -8.97 -3.65 -27.25
N LEU A 214 -9.97 -3.35 -26.69
CA LEU A 214 -11.26 -3.92 -26.50
C LEU A 214 -12.03 -3.98 -27.81
N GLY A 215 -11.87 -5.01 -28.60
CA GLY A 215 -12.50 -5.17 -29.90
C GLY A 215 -14.03 -5.27 -29.90
N ASP A 216 -14.68 -5.35 -28.74
CA ASP A 216 -16.13 -5.43 -28.62
C ASP A 216 -16.61 -4.62 -27.39
N THR A 217 -17.28 -3.50 -27.65
CA THR A 217 -17.83 -2.58 -26.65
C THR A 217 -18.86 -3.24 -25.73
N SER A 218 -19.49 -4.33 -26.18
CA SER A 218 -20.44 -5.10 -25.36
C SER A 218 -19.76 -5.73 -24.13
N LYS A 219 -18.44 -5.98 -24.18
CA LYS A 219 -17.65 -6.53 -23.08
C LYS A 219 -17.50 -5.58 -21.90
N TYR A 220 -17.66 -4.26 -22.12
CA TYR A 220 -17.48 -3.24 -21.06
C TYR A 220 -18.74 -2.86 -20.35
N GLY A 221 -19.89 -3.32 -20.79
CA GLY A 221 -21.16 -2.93 -20.20
C GLY A 221 -21.47 -1.43 -20.33
N ILE A 222 -20.92 -0.74 -21.34
CA ILE A 222 -21.15 0.68 -21.61
C ILE A 222 -22.44 0.84 -22.38
N PHE A 223 -23.57 0.75 -21.71
CA PHE A 223 -24.90 0.80 -22.32
C PHE A 223 -25.76 1.95 -21.82
N THR A 224 -25.48 2.48 -20.65
CA THR A 224 -26.42 3.40 -19.98
C THR A 224 -25.68 4.58 -19.36
N LEU A 225 -26.26 5.78 -19.50
CA LEU A 225 -25.83 6.95 -18.75
C LEU A 225 -26.25 6.78 -17.28
N LEU A 226 -25.28 6.67 -16.35
CA LEU A 226 -25.54 6.43 -14.95
C LEU A 226 -25.72 7.72 -14.14
N GLY A 227 -24.99 8.76 -14.49
CA GLY A 227 -25.06 10.03 -13.76
C GLY A 227 -24.49 11.20 -14.55
N THR A 228 -24.85 12.41 -14.15
CA THR A 228 -24.41 13.65 -14.80
C THR A 228 -23.91 14.65 -13.77
N GLY A 229 -22.94 15.45 -14.18
CA GLY A 229 -22.46 16.59 -13.41
C GLY A 229 -22.21 17.78 -14.30
N SER A 230 -22.61 18.95 -13.86
CA SER A 230 -22.42 20.18 -14.61
C SER A 230 -21.95 21.34 -13.73
N SER A 231 -21.15 22.23 -14.32
CA SER A 231 -20.80 23.52 -13.73
C SER A 231 -20.62 24.58 -14.81
N LYS A 232 -20.79 25.85 -14.43
CA LYS A 232 -20.62 26.98 -15.33
C LYS A 232 -19.33 27.73 -14.97
N TYR A 233 -18.56 28.08 -15.96
CA TYR A 233 -17.35 28.90 -15.82
C TYR A 233 -17.36 30.16 -16.70
N THR A 234 -18.55 30.57 -17.14
CA THR A 234 -18.76 31.80 -17.92
C THR A 234 -18.20 33.00 -17.16
N GLY A 235 -17.43 33.84 -17.85
CA GLY A 235 -16.75 34.98 -17.24
C GLY A 235 -15.42 34.68 -16.56
N SER A 236 -14.94 33.44 -16.63
CA SER A 236 -13.59 33.10 -16.20
C SER A 236 -12.52 33.72 -17.12
N ALA A 237 -11.37 34.08 -16.56
CA ALA A 237 -10.21 34.47 -17.37
C ALA A 237 -9.80 33.36 -18.34
N ALA A 238 -9.21 33.71 -19.47
CA ALA A 238 -8.86 32.77 -20.55
C ALA A 238 -7.97 31.63 -20.05
N ALA A 239 -6.92 31.92 -19.29
CA ALA A 239 -6.04 30.91 -18.71
C ALA A 239 -6.80 29.90 -17.82
N ARG A 240 -7.73 30.40 -17.00
CA ARG A 240 -8.57 29.51 -16.17
C ARG A 240 -9.52 28.64 -16.99
N ALA A 241 -10.12 29.22 -18.03
CA ALA A 241 -10.99 28.47 -18.95
C ALA A 241 -10.20 27.40 -19.72
N HIS A 242 -8.98 27.73 -20.15
CA HIS A 242 -8.04 26.79 -20.77
C HIS A 242 -7.76 25.60 -19.83
N ASN A 243 -7.35 25.87 -18.58
CA ASN A 243 -7.06 24.83 -17.59
C ASN A 243 -8.25 23.91 -17.31
N LEU A 244 -9.46 24.47 -17.20
CA LEU A 244 -10.69 23.70 -17.04
C LEU A 244 -10.93 22.74 -18.22
N THR A 245 -10.75 23.27 -19.43
CA THR A 245 -10.96 22.49 -20.67
C THR A 245 -9.91 21.38 -20.79
N LEU A 246 -8.64 21.71 -20.49
CA LEU A 246 -7.55 20.73 -20.53
C LEU A 246 -7.76 19.61 -19.51
N ALA A 247 -8.10 19.95 -18.25
CA ALA A 247 -8.40 18.95 -17.25
C ALA A 247 -9.60 18.09 -17.61
N ALA A 248 -10.65 18.68 -18.17
CA ALA A 248 -11.81 17.93 -18.66
C ALA A 248 -11.41 16.95 -19.78
N ALA A 249 -10.63 17.41 -20.75
CA ALA A 249 -10.15 16.57 -21.84
C ALA A 249 -9.29 15.39 -21.36
N ARG A 250 -8.49 15.59 -20.29
CA ARG A 250 -7.67 14.53 -19.69
C ARG A 250 -8.50 13.51 -18.92
N THR A 251 -9.68 13.87 -18.47
CA THR A 251 -10.61 12.95 -17.75
C THR A 251 -11.64 12.33 -18.69
N ASP A 252 -11.78 12.86 -19.90
CA ASP A 252 -12.76 12.36 -20.87
C ASP A 252 -12.38 10.98 -21.40
N GLY A 253 -13.37 10.10 -21.51
CA GLY A 253 -13.23 8.78 -22.11
C GLY A 253 -12.46 7.74 -21.29
N VAL A 254 -12.05 8.03 -20.06
CA VAL A 254 -11.38 7.03 -19.21
C VAL A 254 -12.34 5.89 -18.89
N LEU A 255 -11.94 4.66 -19.22
CA LEU A 255 -12.69 3.45 -18.93
C LEU A 255 -12.19 2.82 -17.62
N VAL A 256 -13.12 2.54 -16.73
CA VAL A 256 -12.83 1.93 -15.43
C VAL A 256 -13.41 0.52 -15.42
N PRO A 257 -12.59 -0.54 -15.32
CA PRO A 257 -13.07 -1.91 -15.23
C PRO A 257 -13.96 -2.14 -14.00
N PRO A 258 -14.85 -3.13 -14.03
CA PRO A 258 -15.64 -3.51 -12.86
C PRO A 258 -14.75 -3.86 -11.65
N GLY A 259 -15.02 -3.21 -10.51
CA GLY A 259 -14.26 -3.42 -9.27
C GLY A 259 -13.00 -2.55 -9.13
N ASP A 260 -12.64 -1.80 -10.15
CA ASP A 260 -11.47 -0.95 -10.15
C ASP A 260 -11.77 0.48 -9.66
N THR A 261 -10.74 1.26 -9.41
CA THR A 261 -10.83 2.61 -8.84
C THR A 261 -10.35 3.67 -9.84
N TYR A 262 -11.21 4.66 -10.11
CA TYR A 262 -10.83 5.84 -10.86
C TYR A 262 -10.08 6.85 -9.99
N SER A 263 -8.94 7.35 -10.45
CA SER A 263 -8.21 8.46 -9.84
C SER A 263 -8.24 9.70 -10.74
N PHE A 264 -8.84 10.79 -10.26
CA PHE A 264 -8.82 12.07 -10.96
C PHE A 264 -7.40 12.59 -11.13
N ASN A 265 -6.57 12.50 -10.09
CA ASN A 265 -5.20 12.99 -10.12
C ASN A 265 -4.35 12.24 -11.16
N ASN A 266 -4.49 10.91 -11.24
CA ASN A 266 -3.78 10.12 -12.25
C ASN A 266 -4.24 10.47 -13.67
N SER A 267 -5.55 10.74 -13.85
CA SER A 267 -6.09 11.11 -15.16
C SER A 267 -5.63 12.49 -15.62
N VAL A 268 -5.59 13.49 -14.75
CA VAL A 268 -5.13 14.83 -15.11
C VAL A 268 -3.60 14.93 -15.17
N GLY A 269 -2.89 14.03 -14.48
CA GLY A 269 -1.44 14.00 -14.40
C GLY A 269 -0.84 15.22 -13.70
N GLU A 270 0.43 15.50 -13.96
CA GLU A 270 1.13 16.67 -13.43
C GLU A 270 0.47 17.97 -13.92
N ILE A 271 0.26 18.89 -12.99
CA ILE A 271 -0.30 20.22 -13.27
C ILE A 271 0.83 21.22 -13.27
N SER A 272 1.42 21.45 -14.45
CA SER A 272 2.54 22.37 -14.65
C SER A 272 2.46 23.04 -16.03
N GLY A 273 3.20 24.13 -16.23
CA GLY A 273 3.34 24.79 -17.53
C GLY A 273 3.94 23.83 -18.57
N GLY A 274 4.85 22.92 -18.15
CA GLY A 274 5.45 21.91 -19.01
C GLY A 274 4.43 20.88 -19.53
N THR A 275 3.32 20.67 -18.81
CA THR A 275 2.23 19.79 -19.20
C THR A 275 1.03 20.52 -19.81
N GLY A 276 1.18 21.81 -20.13
CA GLY A 276 0.21 22.61 -20.85
C GLY A 276 -0.79 23.40 -20.02
N TYR A 277 -0.62 23.46 -18.68
CA TYR A 277 -1.46 24.32 -17.83
C TYR A 277 -0.94 25.75 -17.78
N ASP A 278 -1.87 26.69 -17.86
CA ASP A 278 -1.58 28.11 -17.75
C ASP A 278 -1.53 28.57 -16.28
N THR A 279 -0.79 29.65 -16.05
CA THR A 279 -0.82 30.38 -14.76
C THR A 279 -2.15 31.10 -14.58
N ALA A 280 -2.86 30.79 -13.50
CA ALA A 280 -4.12 31.41 -13.12
C ALA A 280 -4.22 31.50 -11.59
N TYR A 281 -5.28 32.09 -11.06
CA TYR A 281 -5.46 32.14 -9.60
C TYR A 281 -5.78 30.76 -9.04
N ILE A 282 -5.00 30.34 -8.04
CA ILE A 282 -5.19 29.12 -7.24
C ILE A 282 -5.41 29.48 -5.78
N ILE A 283 -5.94 28.53 -5.01
CA ILE A 283 -6.01 28.61 -3.54
C ILE A 283 -4.85 27.78 -2.99
N SER A 284 -3.93 28.43 -2.29
CA SER A 284 -2.81 27.78 -1.61
C SER A 284 -2.75 28.26 -0.17
N ASN A 285 -2.80 27.35 0.79
CA ASN A 285 -2.80 27.65 2.23
C ASN A 285 -3.87 28.70 2.63
N GLY A 286 -5.07 28.58 2.06
CA GLY A 286 -6.20 29.47 2.32
C GLY A 286 -6.06 30.87 1.71
N ARG A 287 -5.08 31.10 0.83
CA ARG A 287 -4.85 32.38 0.14
C ARG A 287 -5.00 32.22 -1.37
N THR A 288 -5.51 33.25 -2.03
CA THR A 288 -5.54 33.34 -3.49
C THR A 288 -4.20 33.84 -4.00
N VAL A 289 -3.48 33.01 -4.74
CA VAL A 289 -2.17 33.35 -5.35
C VAL A 289 -2.16 32.96 -6.82
N LEU A 290 -1.20 33.47 -7.58
CA LEU A 290 -0.97 33.02 -8.95
C LEU A 290 -0.21 31.68 -8.92
N GLY A 291 -0.67 30.71 -9.70
CA GLY A 291 -0.04 29.40 -9.82
C GLY A 291 -0.58 28.66 -11.04
N GLU A 292 0.05 27.56 -11.42
CA GLU A 292 -0.35 26.74 -12.56
C GLU A 292 -1.62 25.94 -12.26
N GLY A 293 -2.45 25.72 -13.28
CA GLY A 293 -3.65 24.87 -13.17
C GLY A 293 -4.84 25.51 -12.42
N GLY A 294 -4.85 26.83 -12.23
CA GLY A 294 -6.01 27.49 -11.61
C GLY A 294 -7.30 27.18 -12.41
N GLY A 295 -8.27 26.55 -11.74
CA GLY A 295 -9.53 26.08 -12.35
C GLY A 295 -9.73 24.56 -12.27
N VAL A 296 -8.69 23.74 -12.19
CA VAL A 296 -8.75 22.27 -12.21
C VAL A 296 -9.66 21.70 -11.11
N CYS A 297 -9.68 22.30 -9.92
CA CYS A 297 -10.59 21.89 -8.83
C CYS A 297 -12.08 21.98 -9.21
N GLN A 298 -12.45 22.88 -10.14
CA GLN A 298 -13.84 22.94 -10.65
C GLN A 298 -14.15 21.72 -11.53
N THR A 299 -13.22 21.27 -12.37
CA THR A 299 -13.37 20.03 -13.16
C THR A 299 -13.53 18.82 -12.22
N SER A 300 -12.66 18.70 -11.22
CA SER A 300 -12.75 17.65 -10.20
C SER A 300 -14.12 17.66 -9.47
N THR A 301 -14.59 18.83 -9.06
CA THR A 301 -15.91 18.97 -8.40
C THR A 301 -17.05 18.62 -9.33
N THR A 302 -16.93 18.92 -10.62
CA THR A 302 -17.96 18.60 -11.62
C THR A 302 -18.05 17.08 -11.83
N LEU A 303 -16.91 16.41 -11.96
CA LEU A 303 -16.84 14.96 -12.02
C LEU A 303 -17.38 14.31 -10.74
N PHE A 304 -16.98 14.80 -9.58
CA PHE A 304 -17.51 14.33 -8.30
C PHE A 304 -19.03 14.36 -8.22
N ARG A 305 -19.67 15.41 -8.76
CA ARG A 305 -21.14 15.49 -8.83
C ARG A 305 -21.73 14.40 -9.72
N ALA A 306 -21.12 14.12 -10.88
CA ALA A 306 -21.57 13.05 -11.75
C ALA A 306 -21.45 11.67 -11.08
N VAL A 307 -20.34 11.41 -10.40
CA VAL A 307 -20.09 10.15 -9.67
C VAL A 307 -21.08 9.97 -8.53
N LEU A 308 -21.39 11.06 -7.82
CA LEU A 308 -22.37 11.04 -6.73
C LEU A 308 -23.80 10.82 -7.28
N ASP A 309 -24.16 11.46 -8.40
CA ASP A 309 -25.46 11.28 -9.09
C ASP A 309 -25.62 9.82 -9.58
N ALA A 310 -24.52 9.21 -10.03
CA ALA A 310 -24.48 7.79 -10.41
C ALA A 310 -24.56 6.81 -9.24
N GLY A 311 -24.52 7.26 -7.97
CA GLY A 311 -24.53 6.40 -6.79
C GLY A 311 -23.25 5.59 -6.59
N LEU A 312 -22.14 5.97 -7.23
CA LEU A 312 -20.88 5.27 -7.09
C LEU A 312 -20.14 5.65 -5.79
N PRO A 313 -19.41 4.71 -5.17
CA PRO A 313 -18.71 4.98 -3.91
C PRO A 313 -17.55 5.97 -4.11
N ILE A 314 -17.40 6.88 -3.16
CA ILE A 314 -16.28 7.83 -3.09
C ILE A 314 -15.30 7.31 -2.03
N LEU A 315 -14.14 6.86 -2.47
CA LEU A 315 -13.13 6.27 -1.57
C LEU A 315 -12.29 7.35 -0.87
N THR A 316 -11.87 8.37 -1.61
CA THR A 316 -11.02 9.45 -1.08
C THR A 316 -11.39 10.78 -1.70
N ARG A 317 -11.47 11.81 -0.87
CA ARG A 317 -11.66 13.21 -1.31
C ARG A 317 -10.91 14.14 -0.38
N PHE A 318 -10.18 15.07 -0.97
CA PHE A 318 -9.59 16.22 -0.26
C PHE A 318 -10.39 17.49 -0.56
N PRO A 319 -10.54 18.39 0.42
CA PRO A 319 -11.27 19.65 0.24
C PRO A 319 -10.56 20.62 -0.70
#